data_f46b73d9079f130a6c0a05f53dfec581
#
_entry.id   f46b73d9079f130a6c0a05f53dfec581
#
_cell.length_a   1.000
_cell.length_b   1.000
_cell.length_c   1.000
_cell.angle_alpha   90.00
_cell.angle_beta   90.00
_cell.angle_gamma   90.00
#
_symmetry.space_group_name_H-M   'P 1'
#
loop_
_entity.id
_entity.type
_entity.pdbx_description
1 polymer ?
#
loop_
_entity_poly.entity_id
_entity_poly.type
_entity_poly.pdbx_seq_one_letter_code
_entity_poly.pdbx_strand_id
1 'polypeptide(L)'
;MTLSQFVWTIVKILIMAGFVLNLAAILTWADRRQSSMIQDRIGPNRAVIKVFGKEFRLAGLLHPAADGLKFFTKEDFMPPKADKLLFMLAPIIAMGMVFTLVTTVPFGDTVCMHEFLPRFPNIFVGPAVPRWGSCSADVKSGYFPIDLMVAPLGVGILFVFAMSGQGIIGAAIAGWSSDNKFSLMGALRAASQMVSYEVTLGMSLIGAMMIYGTVRLDDMVRWQSDHAWGIFVQPLAFFLFFTAAVAENKRIPFDLPEAESELVSGYFTEYAGMKFGMFYFAEYAEVVTGSMLLVTMFLGGWALPFFHRDGLTIAFGGVTLVHLLIPHFWMTLLGVLTFFGKVIVICWVQVFVRWTLPRFRYDQLMKLGWRVLLPASLANILVTGVVWLVLDEAGPEVADALRLVADLTQALVVVVLSYLVFKLLRGWFAPFKHERTLLGSSAEQAGKLGGTKSTAMQA
;
A
#
# COMPACT_ATOMS: atom_id res chain seq x y z
N MET A 1 1.42 -30.35 -10.13
CA MET A 1 0.59 -29.59 -9.19
C MET A 1 -0.44 -30.53 -8.64
N THR A 2 -0.44 -30.82 -7.34
CA THR A 2 -1.47 -31.65 -6.72
C THR A 2 -2.79 -30.88 -6.62
N LEU A 3 -3.93 -31.57 -6.54
CA LEU A 3 -5.25 -30.93 -6.42
C LEU A 3 -5.29 -29.96 -5.21
N SER A 4 -4.66 -30.33 -4.10
CA SER A 4 -4.56 -29.49 -2.89
C SER A 4 -3.78 -28.20 -3.15
N GLN A 5 -2.64 -28.25 -3.85
CA GLN A 5 -1.89 -27.06 -4.23
C GLN A 5 -2.70 -26.13 -5.15
N PHE A 6 -3.48 -26.67 -6.07
CA PHE A 6 -4.35 -25.89 -6.93
C PHE A 6 -5.44 -25.16 -6.14
N VAL A 7 -6.13 -25.86 -5.22
CA VAL A 7 -7.16 -25.26 -4.35
C VAL A 7 -6.55 -24.13 -3.49
N TRP A 8 -5.38 -24.36 -2.90
CA TRP A 8 -4.71 -23.32 -2.09
C TRP A 8 -4.27 -22.12 -2.92
N THR A 9 -3.86 -22.33 -4.17
CA THR A 9 -3.54 -21.21 -5.06
C THR A 9 -4.77 -20.34 -5.33
N ILE A 10 -5.93 -20.96 -5.57
CA ILE A 10 -7.20 -20.24 -5.73
C ILE A 10 -7.55 -19.46 -4.44
N VAL A 11 -7.41 -20.09 -3.29
CA VAL A 11 -7.69 -19.43 -1.99
C VAL A 11 -6.78 -18.21 -1.79
N LYS A 12 -5.49 -18.32 -2.09
CA LYS A 12 -4.54 -17.19 -2.01
C LYS A 12 -4.93 -16.06 -2.96
N ILE A 13 -5.32 -16.37 -4.20
CA ILE A 13 -5.79 -15.38 -5.18
C ILE A 13 -7.02 -14.65 -4.64
N LEU A 14 -8.01 -15.40 -4.11
CA LEU A 14 -9.23 -14.81 -3.58
C LEU A 14 -8.98 -13.91 -2.36
N ILE A 15 -8.07 -14.31 -1.46
CA ILE A 15 -7.69 -13.49 -0.30
C ILE A 15 -7.04 -12.19 -0.76
N MET A 16 -6.06 -12.26 -1.65
CA MET A 16 -5.30 -11.09 -2.10
C MET A 16 -6.14 -10.16 -2.97
N ALA A 17 -6.84 -10.70 -3.96
CA ALA A 17 -7.74 -9.90 -4.81
C ALA A 17 -8.88 -9.29 -3.97
N GLY A 18 -9.47 -10.08 -3.07
CA GLY A 18 -10.48 -9.60 -2.14
C GLY A 18 -9.98 -8.48 -1.23
N PHE A 19 -8.77 -8.59 -0.68
CA PHE A 19 -8.17 -7.54 0.12
C PHE A 19 -7.95 -6.26 -0.69
N VAL A 20 -7.32 -6.36 -1.87
CA VAL A 20 -7.03 -5.18 -2.72
C VAL A 20 -8.31 -4.48 -3.15
N LEU A 21 -9.32 -5.21 -3.64
CA LEU A 21 -10.58 -4.63 -4.08
C LEU A 21 -11.35 -3.97 -2.93
N ASN A 22 -11.46 -4.65 -1.78
CA ASN A 22 -12.15 -4.07 -0.64
C ASN A 22 -11.42 -2.85 -0.08
N LEU A 23 -10.07 -2.91 0.01
CA LEU A 23 -9.30 -1.78 0.50
C LEU A 23 -9.35 -0.60 -0.48
N ALA A 24 -9.27 -0.84 -1.79
CA ALA A 24 -9.47 0.20 -2.81
C ALA A 24 -10.85 0.88 -2.68
N ALA A 25 -11.90 0.10 -2.46
CA ALA A 25 -13.25 0.63 -2.19
C ALA A 25 -13.29 1.46 -0.89
N ILE A 26 -12.68 0.99 0.19
CA ILE A 26 -12.62 1.71 1.46
C ILE A 26 -11.80 2.99 1.33
N LEU A 27 -10.72 2.98 0.53
CA LEU A 27 -9.90 4.17 0.28
C LEU A 27 -10.69 5.29 -0.38
N THR A 28 -11.66 5.00 -1.25
CA THR A 28 -12.54 6.03 -1.83
C THR A 28 -13.37 6.73 -0.75
N TRP A 29 -13.84 5.99 0.24
CA TRP A 29 -14.53 6.55 1.41
C TRP A 29 -13.56 7.33 2.30
N ALA A 30 -12.37 6.78 2.58
CA ALA A 30 -11.35 7.41 3.42
C ALA A 30 -10.90 8.76 2.83
N ASP A 31 -10.72 8.83 1.53
CA ASP A 31 -10.36 10.03 0.77
C ASP A 31 -11.41 11.15 0.98
N ARG A 32 -12.70 10.82 0.79
CA ARG A 32 -13.79 11.76 1.03
C ARG A 32 -13.92 12.17 2.50
N ARG A 33 -13.66 11.24 3.41
CA ARG A 33 -13.71 11.51 4.85
C ARG A 33 -12.56 12.40 5.29
N GLN A 34 -11.34 12.10 4.82
CA GLN A 34 -10.13 12.88 5.11
C GLN A 34 -10.27 14.33 4.59
N SER A 35 -10.72 14.48 3.35
CA SER A 35 -11.01 15.79 2.75
C SER A 35 -11.99 16.60 3.61
N SER A 36 -13.07 15.97 4.06
CA SER A 36 -14.07 16.65 4.88
C SER A 36 -13.55 17.07 6.25
N MET A 37 -12.68 16.24 6.87
CA MET A 37 -12.04 16.57 8.15
C MET A 37 -11.11 17.76 8.02
N ILE A 38 -10.30 17.84 6.95
CA ILE A 38 -9.38 18.97 6.72
C ILE A 38 -10.15 20.27 6.42
N GLN A 39 -11.29 20.16 5.74
CA GLN A 39 -12.13 21.30 5.38
C GLN A 39 -13.20 21.65 6.42
N ASP A 40 -13.17 21.01 7.59
CA ASP A 40 -14.14 21.17 8.70
C ASP A 40 -15.61 21.12 8.22
N ARG A 41 -15.93 20.14 7.37
CA ARG A 41 -17.27 19.88 6.84
C ARG A 41 -17.76 18.48 7.13
N ILE A 42 -19.08 18.29 7.06
CA ILE A 42 -19.69 16.97 7.18
C ILE A 42 -19.26 16.10 5.97
N GLY A 43 -18.65 14.95 6.25
CA GLY A 43 -18.19 14.01 5.23
C GLY A 43 -19.33 13.22 4.55
N PRO A 44 -19.00 12.12 3.86
CA PRO A 44 -19.98 11.29 3.19
C PRO A 44 -20.97 10.70 4.19
N ASN A 45 -22.25 11.06 4.10
CA ASN A 45 -23.30 10.63 5.04
C ASN A 45 -24.68 10.45 4.39
N ARG A 46 -24.80 10.58 3.05
CA ARG A 46 -26.09 10.52 2.35
C ARG A 46 -26.51 9.12 1.92
N ALA A 47 -25.59 8.18 1.78
CA ALA A 47 -25.93 6.80 1.47
C ALA A 47 -26.51 6.12 2.71
N VAL A 48 -27.79 5.74 2.65
CA VAL A 48 -28.56 5.21 3.77
C VAL A 48 -29.28 3.95 3.32
N ILE A 49 -29.24 2.90 4.13
CA ILE A 49 -30.08 1.71 3.97
C ILE A 49 -31.24 1.84 4.93
N LYS A 50 -32.47 1.87 4.40
CA LYS A 50 -33.71 1.85 5.20
C LYS A 50 -34.13 0.42 5.43
N VAL A 51 -34.03 -0.07 6.68
CA VAL A 51 -34.47 -1.39 7.08
C VAL A 51 -35.48 -1.21 8.23
N PHE A 52 -36.67 -1.72 8.08
CA PHE A 52 -37.76 -1.63 9.09
C PHE A 52 -37.99 -0.20 9.64
N GLY A 53 -37.94 0.82 8.77
CA GLY A 53 -38.16 2.22 9.17
C GLY A 53 -37.00 2.90 9.87
N LYS A 54 -35.90 2.19 10.15
CA LYS A 54 -34.66 2.77 10.71
C LYS A 54 -33.66 3.04 9.60
N GLU A 55 -32.99 4.19 9.67
CA GLU A 55 -31.96 4.58 8.73
C GLU A 55 -30.58 4.19 9.27
N PHE A 56 -29.90 3.24 8.59
CA PHE A 56 -28.52 2.84 8.89
C PHE A 56 -27.56 3.62 7.99
N ARG A 57 -26.75 4.49 8.57
CA ARG A 57 -25.81 5.38 7.85
C ARG A 57 -24.36 4.90 7.84
N LEU A 58 -23.96 3.98 8.73
CA LEU A 58 -22.62 3.39 8.86
C LEU A 58 -21.47 4.38 8.61
N ALA A 59 -21.57 5.60 9.14
CA ALA A 59 -20.56 6.67 8.98
C ALA A 59 -20.15 6.94 7.52
N GLY A 60 -21.00 6.60 6.55
CA GLY A 60 -20.73 6.80 5.11
C GLY A 60 -20.02 5.66 4.40
N LEU A 61 -19.73 4.54 5.04
CA LEU A 61 -19.11 3.35 4.42
C LEU A 61 -19.95 2.74 3.28
N LEU A 62 -21.21 3.13 3.15
CA LEU A 62 -22.08 2.67 2.07
C LEU A 62 -21.84 3.41 0.73
N HIS A 63 -21.08 4.51 0.72
CA HIS A 63 -20.83 5.28 -0.50
C HIS A 63 -20.07 4.49 -1.58
N PRO A 64 -19.01 3.72 -1.26
CA PRO A 64 -18.34 2.89 -2.27
C PRO A 64 -19.28 1.89 -2.95
N ALA A 65 -20.18 1.27 -2.18
CA ALA A 65 -21.19 0.37 -2.74
C ALA A 65 -22.20 1.12 -3.63
N ALA A 66 -22.63 2.31 -3.22
CA ALA A 66 -23.52 3.16 -4.03
C ALA A 66 -22.84 3.63 -5.32
N ASP A 67 -21.54 3.97 -5.26
CA ASP A 67 -20.75 4.33 -6.45
C ASP A 67 -20.60 3.14 -7.39
N GLY A 68 -20.32 1.94 -6.87
CA GLY A 68 -20.29 0.71 -7.66
C GLY A 68 -21.60 0.46 -8.40
N LEU A 69 -22.75 0.50 -7.69
CA LEU A 69 -24.07 0.35 -8.30
C LEU A 69 -24.33 1.42 -9.38
N LYS A 70 -23.92 2.66 -9.15
CA LYS A 70 -24.02 3.73 -10.13
C LYS A 70 -23.24 3.42 -11.42
N PHE A 71 -22.02 2.87 -11.32
CA PHE A 71 -21.24 2.50 -12.50
C PHE A 71 -21.87 1.38 -13.30
N PHE A 72 -22.55 0.42 -12.66
CA PHE A 72 -23.28 -0.64 -13.35
C PHE A 72 -24.56 -0.16 -14.04
N THR A 73 -25.25 0.82 -13.44
CA THR A 73 -26.56 1.28 -13.95
C THR A 73 -26.43 2.46 -14.92
N LYS A 74 -25.27 3.12 -14.96
CA LYS A 74 -25.02 4.25 -15.84
C LYS A 74 -24.84 3.79 -17.28
N GLU A 75 -25.41 4.54 -18.24
CA GLU A 75 -25.23 4.30 -19.67
C GLU A 75 -23.76 4.25 -20.06
N ASP A 76 -23.40 3.24 -20.84
CA ASP A 76 -22.04 3.04 -21.35
C ASP A 76 -21.92 3.69 -22.75
N PHE A 77 -21.63 4.98 -22.75
CA PHE A 77 -21.42 5.76 -23.97
C PHE A 77 -20.06 5.46 -24.59
N MET A 78 -20.01 5.43 -25.93
CA MET A 78 -18.79 5.32 -26.72
C MET A 78 -18.81 6.38 -27.81
N PRO A 79 -17.75 7.21 -27.98
CA PRO A 79 -17.69 8.17 -29.05
C PRO A 79 -17.77 7.51 -30.42
N PRO A 80 -18.50 8.11 -31.39
CA PRO A 80 -18.75 7.47 -32.69
C PRO A 80 -17.50 7.24 -33.55
N LYS A 81 -16.47 8.03 -33.35
CA LYS A 81 -15.18 7.92 -34.05
C LYS A 81 -14.09 7.21 -33.27
N ALA A 82 -14.39 6.74 -32.05
CA ALA A 82 -13.43 6.00 -31.24
C ALA A 82 -13.13 4.63 -31.84
N ASP A 83 -11.87 4.18 -31.68
CA ASP A 83 -11.49 2.80 -31.99
C ASP A 83 -12.06 1.87 -30.92
N LYS A 84 -13.12 1.12 -31.28
CA LYS A 84 -13.91 0.31 -30.35
C LYS A 84 -13.07 -0.75 -29.64
N LEU A 85 -12.12 -1.40 -30.35
CA LEU A 85 -11.30 -2.45 -29.76
C LEU A 85 -10.33 -1.87 -28.72
N LEU A 86 -9.59 -0.84 -29.09
CA LEU A 86 -8.61 -0.20 -28.20
C LEU A 86 -9.30 0.49 -27.03
N PHE A 87 -10.46 1.11 -27.26
CA PHE A 87 -11.26 1.76 -26.22
C PHE A 87 -11.76 0.78 -25.15
N MET A 88 -12.11 -0.45 -25.51
CA MET A 88 -12.49 -1.49 -24.56
C MET A 88 -11.28 -2.16 -23.89
N LEU A 89 -10.15 -2.27 -24.59
CA LEU A 89 -8.96 -2.95 -24.10
C LEU A 89 -8.22 -2.13 -23.04
N ALA A 90 -8.21 -0.80 -23.18
CA ALA A 90 -7.46 0.08 -22.28
C ALA A 90 -7.79 -0.07 -20.79
N PRO A 91 -9.07 -0.06 -20.34
CA PRO A 91 -9.41 -0.28 -18.93
C PRO A 91 -9.09 -1.70 -18.45
N ILE A 92 -9.15 -2.71 -19.36
CA ILE A 92 -8.79 -4.10 -19.03
C ILE A 92 -7.29 -4.22 -18.76
N ILE A 93 -6.45 -3.55 -19.57
CA ILE A 93 -5.00 -3.54 -19.37
C ILE A 93 -4.67 -2.85 -18.04
N ALA A 94 -5.26 -1.68 -17.76
CA ALA A 94 -5.01 -0.95 -16.53
C ALA A 94 -5.37 -1.76 -15.28
N MET A 95 -6.53 -2.41 -15.28
CA MET A 95 -6.95 -3.25 -14.14
C MET A 95 -6.17 -4.55 -14.06
N GLY A 96 -5.87 -5.19 -15.20
CA GLY A 96 -5.12 -6.44 -15.30
C GLY A 96 -3.71 -6.32 -14.75
N MET A 97 -3.02 -5.20 -15.00
CA MET A 97 -1.71 -4.91 -14.44
C MET A 97 -1.72 -4.98 -12.91
N VAL A 98 -2.66 -4.32 -12.26
CA VAL A 98 -2.74 -4.29 -10.80
C VAL A 98 -2.87 -5.69 -10.20
N PHE A 99 -3.75 -6.52 -10.76
CA PHE A 99 -3.91 -7.89 -10.28
C PHE A 99 -2.66 -8.75 -10.49
N THR A 100 -1.93 -8.56 -11.59
CA THR A 100 -0.69 -9.29 -11.82
C THR A 100 0.41 -8.88 -10.84
N LEU A 101 0.54 -7.59 -10.52
CA LEU A 101 1.49 -7.11 -9.50
C LEU A 101 1.25 -7.76 -8.13
N VAL A 102 0.00 -7.84 -7.71
CA VAL A 102 -0.38 -8.42 -6.40
C VAL A 102 0.02 -9.88 -6.25
N THR A 103 0.11 -10.64 -7.36
CA THR A 103 0.47 -12.07 -7.29
C THR A 103 1.87 -12.33 -6.75
N THR A 104 2.79 -11.39 -6.92
CA THR A 104 4.19 -11.53 -6.50
C THR A 104 4.46 -11.06 -5.07
N VAL A 105 3.52 -10.36 -4.46
CA VAL A 105 3.71 -9.82 -3.11
C VAL A 105 3.48 -10.91 -2.07
N PRO A 106 4.47 -11.19 -1.21
CA PRO A 106 4.32 -12.12 -0.12
C PRO A 106 3.58 -11.45 1.05
N PHE A 107 2.49 -12.05 1.51
CA PHE A 107 1.66 -11.53 2.61
C PHE A 107 1.82 -12.30 3.92
N GLY A 108 2.64 -13.33 3.93
CA GLY A 108 2.95 -14.13 5.11
C GLY A 108 4.07 -15.12 4.86
N ASP A 109 4.49 -15.81 5.92
CA ASP A 109 5.50 -16.87 5.84
C ASP A 109 4.89 -18.18 5.33
N THR A 110 5.74 -19.17 5.08
CA THR A 110 5.36 -20.50 4.64
C THR A 110 4.58 -21.26 5.73
N VAL A 111 3.41 -21.80 5.38
CA VAL A 111 2.60 -22.65 6.24
C VAL A 111 2.74 -24.11 5.82
N CYS A 112 2.91 -25.02 6.76
CA CYS A 112 2.94 -26.46 6.51
C CYS A 112 1.55 -27.06 6.68
N MET A 113 1.02 -27.70 5.65
CA MET A 113 -0.32 -28.29 5.63
C MET A 113 -0.27 -29.80 5.31
N HIS A 114 -1.22 -30.57 5.84
CA HIS A 114 -1.37 -31.98 5.55
C HIS A 114 -2.23 -32.19 4.28
N GLU A 115 -1.90 -33.21 3.48
CA GLU A 115 -2.45 -33.40 2.13
C GLU A 115 -3.96 -33.70 2.08
N PHE A 116 -4.54 -34.33 3.10
CA PHE A 116 -5.91 -34.89 3.04
C PHE A 116 -6.99 -34.15 3.84
N LEU A 117 -6.64 -33.34 4.80
CA LEU A 117 -7.58 -32.47 5.53
C LEU A 117 -6.80 -31.25 6.02
N PRO A 118 -7.44 -30.08 6.21
CA PRO A 118 -6.83 -29.00 6.96
C PRO A 118 -6.78 -29.38 8.43
N ARG A 119 -6.07 -30.44 8.78
CA ARG A 119 -5.57 -30.65 10.12
C ARG A 119 -4.41 -29.71 10.23
N PHE A 120 -4.70 -28.53 10.77
CA PHE A 120 -3.66 -27.61 11.20
C PHE A 120 -2.72 -28.39 12.11
N PRO A 121 -1.41 -28.50 11.80
CA PRO A 121 -0.50 -29.20 12.68
C PRO A 121 -0.59 -28.51 14.03
N ASN A 122 -1.08 -29.22 15.01
CA ASN A 122 -1.28 -28.83 16.39
C ASN A 122 -1.31 -27.31 16.61
N ILE A 123 -2.50 -26.71 16.54
CA ILE A 123 -2.71 -25.28 16.81
C ILE A 123 -2.07 -24.86 18.14
N PHE A 124 -1.89 -25.82 19.07
CA PHE A 124 -1.40 -25.59 20.42
C PHE A 124 0.05 -26.02 20.67
N VAL A 125 0.59 -26.99 19.91
CA VAL A 125 1.95 -27.51 20.10
C VAL A 125 2.47 -27.96 18.74
N GLY A 126 3.04 -27.06 17.95
CA GLY A 126 3.74 -27.42 16.73
C GLY A 126 5.25 -27.56 17.00
N PRO A 127 5.93 -28.57 16.42
CA PRO A 127 7.39 -28.59 16.46
C PRO A 127 7.91 -27.31 15.81
N ALA A 128 8.92 -26.71 16.41
CA ALA A 128 9.64 -25.59 15.82
C ALA A 128 10.11 -25.99 14.41
N VAL A 129 9.67 -25.27 13.39
CA VAL A 129 10.08 -25.54 12.00
C VAL A 129 11.43 -24.87 11.79
N PRO A 130 12.53 -25.60 11.65
CA PRO A 130 13.89 -25.05 11.82
C PRO A 130 14.40 -24.15 10.71
N ARG A 131 13.74 -24.06 9.57
CA ARG A 131 14.18 -23.23 8.43
C ARG A 131 13.03 -22.60 7.67
N TRP A 132 13.24 -21.36 7.23
CA TRP A 132 12.39 -20.66 6.30
C TRP A 132 12.15 -21.47 5.03
N GLY A 133 10.91 -21.58 4.58
CA GLY A 133 10.55 -22.21 3.30
C GLY A 133 10.56 -23.74 3.27
N SER A 134 10.85 -24.43 4.36
CA SER A 134 10.78 -25.89 4.43
C SER A 134 9.95 -26.36 5.62
N CYS A 135 9.04 -27.30 5.38
CA CYS A 135 8.43 -28.09 6.42
C CYS A 135 9.46 -29.13 6.84
N SER A 136 10.24 -28.85 7.93
CA SER A 136 11.36 -29.69 8.28
C SER A 136 10.93 -31.08 8.71
N ALA A 137 11.76 -32.06 8.36
CA ALA A 137 11.88 -33.44 8.82
C ALA A 137 10.70 -34.40 8.54
N ASP A 138 9.48 -33.92 8.37
CA ASP A 138 8.30 -34.79 8.23
C ASP A 138 7.72 -34.86 6.81
N VAL A 139 8.56 -34.71 5.77
CA VAL A 139 8.17 -35.03 4.39
C VAL A 139 7.68 -36.50 4.29
N LYS A 140 8.05 -37.37 5.24
CA LYS A 140 7.51 -38.71 5.40
C LYS A 140 6.07 -38.73 5.95
N SER A 141 5.58 -37.64 6.53
CA SER A 141 4.25 -37.58 7.19
C SER A 141 3.16 -36.91 6.35
N GLY A 142 3.39 -36.61 5.07
CA GLY A 142 2.36 -36.03 4.19
C GLY A 142 2.10 -34.53 4.35
N TYR A 143 3.01 -33.78 4.98
CA TYR A 143 2.95 -32.31 5.03
C TYR A 143 3.63 -31.70 3.81
N PHE A 144 3.06 -30.63 3.26
CA PHE A 144 3.64 -29.86 2.18
C PHE A 144 3.67 -28.36 2.51
N PRO A 145 4.71 -27.61 2.06
CA PRO A 145 4.82 -26.18 2.28
C PRO A 145 3.87 -25.40 1.37
N ILE A 146 3.18 -24.43 1.94
CA ILE A 146 2.38 -23.45 1.23
C ILE A 146 2.97 -22.09 1.53
N ASP A 147 3.65 -21.49 0.56
CA ASP A 147 4.10 -20.11 0.64
C ASP A 147 2.89 -19.18 0.56
N LEU A 148 2.77 -18.23 1.48
CA LEU A 148 1.71 -17.23 1.46
C LEU A 148 2.04 -16.11 0.46
N MET A 149 2.27 -16.53 -0.77
CA MET A 149 2.47 -15.74 -1.98
C MET A 149 1.80 -16.49 -3.14
N VAL A 150 1.16 -15.79 -4.06
CA VAL A 150 0.44 -16.45 -5.17
C VAL A 150 1.43 -17.03 -6.17
N ALA A 151 2.41 -16.22 -6.60
CA ALA A 151 3.44 -16.61 -7.58
C ALA A 151 4.85 -16.42 -6.98
N PRO A 152 5.49 -17.50 -6.49
CA PRO A 152 6.85 -17.44 -5.96
C PRO A 152 7.87 -17.34 -7.11
N LEU A 153 8.17 -16.12 -7.56
CA LEU A 153 9.09 -15.86 -8.65
C LEU A 153 10.50 -15.60 -8.13
N GLY A 154 11.49 -16.26 -8.70
CA GLY A 154 12.92 -16.04 -8.39
C GLY A 154 13.41 -14.63 -8.73
N VAL A 155 12.72 -13.95 -9.66
CA VAL A 155 12.99 -12.59 -10.14
C VAL A 155 11.82 -11.65 -9.83
N GLY A 156 11.23 -11.75 -8.64
CA GLY A 156 9.99 -11.09 -8.27
C GLY A 156 9.97 -9.57 -8.55
N ILE A 157 11.03 -8.84 -8.17
CA ILE A 157 11.12 -7.39 -8.41
C ILE A 157 11.15 -7.05 -9.90
N LEU A 158 11.92 -7.79 -10.70
CA LEU A 158 12.00 -7.52 -12.14
C LEU A 158 10.64 -7.75 -12.82
N PHE A 159 9.90 -8.77 -12.37
CA PHE A 159 8.53 -8.98 -12.84
C PHE A 159 7.60 -7.82 -12.46
N VAL A 160 7.73 -7.29 -11.22
CA VAL A 160 6.94 -6.13 -10.77
C VAL A 160 7.16 -4.95 -11.71
N PHE A 161 8.41 -4.58 -12.02
CA PHE A 161 8.69 -3.48 -12.94
C PHE A 161 8.23 -3.75 -14.39
N ALA A 162 8.41 -4.98 -14.88
CA ALA A 162 7.93 -5.33 -16.20
C ALA A 162 6.40 -5.21 -16.33
N MET A 163 5.68 -5.48 -15.25
CA MET A 163 4.22 -5.39 -15.24
C MET A 163 3.72 -3.98 -14.95
N SER A 164 4.43 -3.15 -14.15
CA SER A 164 4.04 -1.75 -13.90
C SER A 164 4.05 -0.95 -15.20
N GLY A 165 5.02 -1.18 -16.08
CA GLY A 165 5.09 -0.57 -17.41
C GLY A 165 3.86 -0.83 -18.30
N GLN A 166 3.09 -1.89 -18.08
CA GLN A 166 1.84 -2.14 -18.81
C GLN A 166 0.77 -1.07 -18.52
N GLY A 167 0.79 -0.48 -17.32
CA GLY A 167 -0.12 0.61 -16.95
C GLY A 167 0.04 1.85 -17.83
N ILE A 168 1.27 2.14 -18.25
CA ILE A 168 1.59 3.24 -19.18
C ILE A 168 0.90 3.01 -20.53
N ILE A 169 0.98 1.78 -21.04
CA ILE A 169 0.34 1.38 -22.29
C ILE A 169 -1.18 1.54 -22.18
N GLY A 170 -1.78 1.12 -21.05
CA GLY A 170 -3.21 1.26 -20.79
C GLY A 170 -3.68 2.73 -20.86
N ALA A 171 -2.96 3.64 -20.21
CA ALA A 171 -3.26 5.07 -20.22
C ALA A 171 -3.06 5.70 -21.61
N ALA A 172 -1.97 5.33 -22.31
CA ALA A 172 -1.68 5.84 -23.65
C ALA A 172 -2.75 5.41 -24.67
N ILE A 173 -3.14 4.14 -24.67
CA ILE A 173 -4.20 3.61 -25.55
C ILE A 173 -5.54 4.27 -25.22
N ALA A 174 -5.86 4.52 -23.95
CA ALA A 174 -7.10 5.17 -23.54
C ALA A 174 -7.25 6.55 -24.19
N GLY A 175 -6.20 7.37 -24.13
CA GLY A 175 -6.24 8.70 -24.74
C GLY A 175 -6.22 8.67 -26.28
N TRP A 176 -5.47 7.73 -26.86
CA TRP A 176 -5.39 7.58 -28.31
C TRP A 176 -6.73 7.16 -28.92
N SER A 177 -7.39 6.16 -28.31
CA SER A 177 -8.63 5.57 -28.82
C SER A 177 -9.87 6.49 -28.70
N SER A 178 -9.80 7.53 -27.87
CA SER A 178 -10.94 8.41 -27.54
C SER A 178 -11.29 9.44 -28.60
N ASP A 179 -10.49 9.62 -29.65
CA ASP A 179 -10.63 10.66 -30.71
C ASP A 179 -10.86 12.07 -30.14
N ASN A 180 -10.27 12.38 -28.99
CA ASN A 180 -10.36 13.69 -28.34
C ASN A 180 -8.94 14.24 -28.03
N LYS A 181 -8.67 15.48 -28.48
CA LYS A 181 -7.37 16.11 -28.28
C LYS A 181 -6.99 16.30 -26.79
N PHE A 182 -7.96 16.58 -25.92
CA PHE A 182 -7.71 16.72 -24.48
C PHE A 182 -7.39 15.38 -23.84
N SER A 183 -8.09 14.33 -24.24
CA SER A 183 -7.82 12.96 -23.80
C SER A 183 -6.43 12.50 -24.25
N LEU A 184 -6.04 12.77 -25.49
CA LEU A 184 -4.71 12.46 -26.00
C LEU A 184 -3.61 13.24 -25.26
N MET A 185 -3.79 14.53 -24.99
CA MET A 185 -2.82 15.31 -24.22
C MET A 185 -2.70 14.80 -22.76
N GLY A 186 -3.81 14.43 -22.13
CA GLY A 186 -3.80 13.81 -20.82
C GLY A 186 -3.03 12.49 -20.78
N ALA A 187 -3.25 11.64 -21.79
CA ALA A 187 -2.54 10.37 -21.93
C ALA A 187 -1.03 10.54 -22.15
N LEU A 188 -0.61 11.49 -22.98
CA LEU A 188 0.81 11.79 -23.20
C LEU A 188 1.48 12.32 -21.93
N ARG A 189 0.79 13.17 -21.15
CA ARG A 189 1.29 13.63 -19.85
C ARG A 189 1.40 12.46 -18.85
N ALA A 190 0.39 11.58 -18.81
CA ALA A 190 0.42 10.38 -17.98
C ALA A 190 1.61 9.48 -18.32
N ALA A 191 1.76 9.14 -19.61
CA ALA A 191 2.85 8.28 -20.08
C ALA A 191 4.22 8.87 -19.77
N SER A 192 4.45 10.16 -20.05
CA SER A 192 5.73 10.80 -19.78
C SER A 192 6.06 10.88 -18.28
N GLN A 193 5.05 11.11 -17.43
CA GLN A 193 5.20 11.09 -15.97
C GLN A 193 5.58 9.69 -15.49
N MET A 194 4.78 8.69 -15.82
CA MET A 194 4.99 7.30 -15.36
C MET A 194 6.35 6.78 -15.78
N VAL A 195 6.74 6.88 -17.06
CA VAL A 195 8.07 6.44 -17.55
C VAL A 195 9.21 7.14 -16.79
N SER A 196 9.10 8.44 -16.54
CA SER A 196 10.16 9.19 -15.85
C SER A 196 10.33 8.76 -14.40
N TYR A 197 9.24 8.47 -13.71
CA TYR A 197 9.28 8.09 -12.30
C TYR A 197 9.53 6.59 -12.10
N GLU A 198 9.15 5.73 -13.05
CA GLU A 198 9.48 4.30 -13.04
C GLU A 198 11.00 4.06 -13.05
N VAL A 199 11.76 4.85 -13.85
CA VAL A 199 13.23 4.79 -13.81
C VAL A 199 13.76 5.11 -12.42
N THR A 200 13.28 6.17 -11.80
CA THR A 200 13.71 6.57 -10.44
C THR A 200 13.31 5.52 -9.39
N LEU A 201 12.11 4.97 -9.52
CA LEU A 201 11.57 3.94 -8.64
C LEU A 201 12.45 2.69 -8.68
N GLY A 202 12.81 2.21 -9.88
CA GLY A 202 13.74 1.09 -10.06
C GLY A 202 15.12 1.36 -9.49
N MET A 203 15.70 2.52 -9.80
CA MET A 203 17.03 2.91 -9.31
C MET A 203 17.08 3.05 -7.78
N SER A 204 16.03 3.50 -7.13
CA SER A 204 15.98 3.63 -5.67
C SER A 204 16.08 2.30 -4.94
N LEU A 205 15.68 1.19 -5.56
CA LEU A 205 15.71 -0.14 -4.95
C LEU A 205 17.03 -0.87 -5.10
N ILE A 206 17.89 -0.49 -6.05
CA ILE A 206 19.15 -1.19 -6.30
C ILE A 206 20.02 -1.21 -5.03
N GLY A 207 20.11 -0.10 -4.30
CA GLY A 207 20.84 -0.03 -3.04
C GLY A 207 20.31 -1.01 -1.99
N ALA A 208 19.00 -1.14 -1.85
CA ALA A 208 18.39 -2.10 -0.96
C ALA A 208 18.63 -3.56 -1.41
N MET A 209 18.53 -3.84 -2.72
CA MET A 209 18.83 -5.17 -3.27
C MET A 209 20.28 -5.58 -3.07
N MET A 210 21.22 -4.65 -3.14
CA MET A 210 22.65 -4.91 -2.85
C MET A 210 22.84 -5.38 -1.40
N ILE A 211 22.16 -4.76 -0.45
CA ILE A 211 22.26 -5.13 0.98
C ILE A 211 21.55 -6.47 1.25
N TYR A 212 20.37 -6.69 0.67
CA TYR A 212 19.62 -7.94 0.88
C TYR A 212 20.24 -9.13 0.14
N GLY A 213 21.07 -8.89 -0.88
CA GLY A 213 21.69 -9.94 -1.69
C GLY A 213 20.72 -10.79 -2.51
N THR A 214 19.47 -10.33 -2.70
CA THR A 214 18.43 -11.07 -3.39
C THR A 214 17.48 -10.14 -4.16
N VAL A 215 16.83 -10.68 -5.19
CA VAL A 215 15.76 -10.03 -5.96
C VAL A 215 14.39 -10.67 -5.69
N ARG A 216 14.32 -11.65 -4.79
CA ARG A 216 13.09 -12.30 -4.34
C ARG A 216 12.49 -11.50 -3.20
N LEU A 217 11.20 -11.19 -3.30
CA LEU A 217 10.50 -10.38 -2.31
C LEU A 217 10.35 -11.08 -0.94
N ASP A 218 10.15 -12.40 -0.94
CA ASP A 218 10.05 -13.18 0.29
C ASP A 218 11.38 -13.26 1.05
N ASP A 219 12.50 -13.44 0.35
CA ASP A 219 13.83 -13.48 0.96
C ASP A 219 14.23 -12.11 1.53
N MET A 220 13.80 -11.01 0.90
CA MET A 220 14.00 -9.65 1.45
C MET A 220 13.29 -9.45 2.78
N VAL A 221 12.07 -9.95 2.92
CA VAL A 221 11.34 -9.88 4.19
C VAL A 221 12.05 -10.72 5.26
N ARG A 222 12.54 -11.90 4.90
CA ARG A 222 13.31 -12.77 5.82
C ARG A 222 14.58 -12.09 6.28
N TRP A 223 15.33 -11.49 5.36
CA TRP A 223 16.53 -10.72 5.70
C TRP A 223 16.21 -9.60 6.71
N GLN A 224 15.12 -8.86 6.49
CA GLN A 224 14.66 -7.80 7.38
C GLN A 224 14.20 -8.33 8.76
N SER A 225 13.65 -9.56 8.81
CA SER A 225 13.29 -10.21 10.06
C SER A 225 14.51 -10.55 10.91
N ASP A 226 15.61 -10.97 10.26
CA ASP A 226 16.83 -11.43 10.94
C ASP A 226 17.77 -10.30 11.32
N HIS A 227 17.65 -9.13 10.64
CA HIS A 227 18.54 -7.98 10.86
C HIS A 227 17.73 -6.75 11.33
N ALA A 228 17.39 -5.86 10.41
CA ALA A 228 16.66 -4.64 10.69
C ALA A 228 15.75 -4.26 9.53
N TRP A 229 14.70 -3.51 9.79
CA TRP A 229 13.81 -3.04 8.74
C TRP A 229 14.54 -2.13 7.76
N GLY A 230 14.23 -2.27 6.48
CA GLY A 230 14.85 -1.53 5.38
C GLY A 230 14.82 -0.01 5.53
N ILE A 231 13.79 0.53 6.20
CA ILE A 231 13.67 1.98 6.45
C ILE A 231 14.83 2.53 7.31
N PHE A 232 15.41 1.73 8.21
CA PHE A 232 16.55 2.13 9.03
C PHE A 232 17.88 1.92 8.31
N VAL A 233 17.96 0.86 7.50
CA VAL A 233 19.15 0.51 6.74
C VAL A 233 19.32 1.44 5.53
N GLN A 234 18.20 1.81 4.89
CA GLN A 234 18.17 2.59 3.65
C GLN A 234 17.08 3.70 3.70
N PRO A 235 17.19 4.67 4.62
CA PRO A 235 16.18 5.72 4.77
C PRO A 235 16.02 6.58 3.51
N LEU A 236 17.13 6.90 2.82
CA LEU A 236 17.09 7.68 1.59
C LEU A 236 16.35 6.92 0.48
N ALA A 237 16.64 5.62 0.30
CA ALA A 237 15.94 4.78 -0.67
C ALA A 237 14.42 4.72 -0.39
N PHE A 238 14.03 4.63 0.89
CA PHE A 238 12.62 4.67 1.29
C PHE A 238 11.92 5.95 0.83
N PHE A 239 12.51 7.12 1.08
CA PHE A 239 11.92 8.40 0.66
C PHE A 239 11.88 8.57 -0.85
N LEU A 240 12.93 8.13 -1.56
CA LEU A 240 12.98 8.17 -3.02
C LEU A 240 11.91 7.25 -3.63
N PHE A 241 11.82 6.02 -3.12
CA PHE A 241 10.81 5.06 -3.56
C PHE A 241 9.40 5.55 -3.26
N PHE A 242 9.13 6.02 -2.04
CA PHE A 242 7.82 6.55 -1.65
C PHE A 242 7.38 7.71 -2.55
N THR A 243 8.29 8.66 -2.81
CA THR A 243 8.00 9.81 -3.68
C THR A 243 7.72 9.38 -5.11
N ALA A 244 8.52 8.45 -5.64
CA ALA A 244 8.36 7.92 -6.99
C ALA A 244 7.05 7.11 -7.11
N ALA A 245 6.70 6.28 -6.12
CA ALA A 245 5.46 5.52 -6.10
C ALA A 245 4.20 6.42 -6.05
N VAL A 246 4.21 7.49 -5.26
CA VAL A 246 3.11 8.46 -5.24
C VAL A 246 2.97 9.17 -6.59
N ALA A 247 4.07 9.45 -7.27
CA ALA A 247 4.06 10.05 -8.61
C ALA A 247 3.57 9.07 -9.69
N GLU A 248 3.90 7.78 -9.58
CA GLU A 248 3.41 6.72 -10.46
C GLU A 248 1.90 6.53 -10.34
N ASN A 249 1.37 6.60 -9.13
CA ASN A 249 -0.07 6.52 -8.85
C ASN A 249 -0.89 7.70 -9.38
N LYS A 250 -0.28 8.69 -10.02
CA LYS A 250 -0.95 9.85 -10.63
C LYS A 250 -1.85 10.63 -9.68
N ARG A 251 -1.57 10.60 -8.36
CA ARG A 251 -2.36 11.28 -7.33
C ARG A 251 -1.72 12.59 -6.89
N ILE A 252 -2.52 13.51 -6.40
CA ILE A 252 -2.01 14.77 -5.82
C ILE A 252 -0.91 14.45 -4.79
N PRO A 253 0.25 15.10 -4.85
CA PRO A 253 0.59 16.35 -5.55
C PRO A 253 0.99 16.21 -7.04
N PHE A 254 1.03 14.99 -7.59
CA PHE A 254 1.51 14.66 -8.93
C PHE A 254 0.38 14.34 -9.93
N ASP A 255 -0.81 14.88 -9.72
CA ASP A 255 -2.02 14.64 -10.50
C ASP A 255 -2.09 15.56 -11.75
N LEU A 256 -1.16 15.35 -12.67
CA LEU A 256 -1.09 16.11 -13.92
C LEU A 256 -1.88 15.48 -15.09
N PRO A 257 -2.04 14.14 -15.14
CA PRO A 257 -2.82 13.50 -16.18
C PRO A 257 -4.31 13.85 -16.14
N GLU A 258 -4.86 14.00 -14.94
CA GLU A 258 -6.25 14.37 -14.73
C GLU A 258 -6.47 15.87 -14.84
N ALA A 259 -5.63 16.66 -14.19
CA ALA A 259 -5.58 18.13 -14.17
C ALA A 259 -6.92 18.81 -14.52
N GLU A 260 -7.95 18.61 -13.68
CA GLU A 260 -9.34 19.03 -13.94
C GLU A 260 -9.45 20.48 -14.40
N SER A 261 -8.55 21.35 -13.92
CA SER A 261 -8.52 22.77 -14.29
C SER A 261 -7.97 23.03 -15.70
N GLU A 262 -7.23 22.09 -16.31
CA GLU A 262 -6.56 22.26 -17.60
C GLU A 262 -7.13 21.33 -18.69
N LEU A 263 -7.39 20.06 -18.36
CA LEU A 263 -7.71 18.98 -19.30
C LEU A 263 -9.09 18.34 -19.07
N VAL A 264 -9.93 18.92 -18.24
CA VAL A 264 -11.26 18.43 -17.83
C VAL A 264 -11.13 17.17 -16.96
N SER A 265 -10.84 16.00 -17.53
CA SER A 265 -10.60 14.73 -16.84
C SER A 265 -9.48 13.91 -17.49
N GLY A 266 -8.63 14.56 -18.28
CA GLY A 266 -7.49 13.90 -18.92
C GLY A 266 -7.89 12.73 -19.81
N TYR A 267 -7.20 11.59 -19.69
CA TYR A 267 -7.43 10.42 -20.55
C TYR A 267 -8.75 9.67 -20.31
N PHE A 268 -9.46 9.94 -19.18
CA PHE A 268 -10.80 9.34 -18.93
C PHE A 268 -11.95 10.19 -19.47
N THR A 269 -11.72 11.34 -20.09
CA THR A 269 -12.77 12.31 -20.45
C THR A 269 -13.94 11.69 -21.21
N GLU A 270 -13.68 10.74 -22.10
CA GLU A 270 -14.69 10.07 -22.93
C GLU A 270 -15.21 8.76 -22.31
N TYR A 271 -14.63 8.31 -21.20
CA TYR A 271 -15.06 7.07 -20.55
C TYR A 271 -16.24 7.31 -19.63
N ALA A 272 -17.23 6.41 -19.69
CA ALA A 272 -18.43 6.45 -18.87
C ALA A 272 -18.75 5.06 -18.26
N GLY A 273 -19.71 5.00 -17.33
CA GLY A 273 -20.21 3.75 -16.76
C GLY A 273 -19.10 2.88 -16.17
N MET A 274 -19.16 1.59 -16.45
CA MET A 274 -18.23 0.60 -15.88
C MET A 274 -16.79 0.78 -16.39
N LYS A 275 -16.59 1.25 -17.62
CA LYS A 275 -15.24 1.49 -18.17
C LYS A 275 -14.49 2.58 -17.41
N PHE A 276 -15.17 3.68 -17.08
CA PHE A 276 -14.61 4.70 -16.16
C PHE A 276 -14.37 4.11 -14.77
N GLY A 277 -15.32 3.31 -14.27
CA GLY A 277 -15.19 2.63 -12.98
C GLY A 277 -13.94 1.76 -12.89
N MET A 278 -13.58 1.03 -13.96
CA MET A 278 -12.37 0.20 -14.00
C MET A 278 -11.08 1.04 -13.87
N PHE A 279 -10.95 2.16 -14.57
CA PHE A 279 -9.81 3.06 -14.41
C PHE A 279 -9.74 3.63 -12.99
N TYR A 280 -10.85 4.14 -12.49
CA TYR A 280 -10.92 4.72 -11.14
C TYR A 280 -10.56 3.70 -10.06
N PHE A 281 -11.04 2.45 -10.19
CA PHE A 281 -10.66 1.36 -9.30
C PHE A 281 -9.20 0.95 -9.46
N ALA A 282 -8.68 0.90 -10.70
CA ALA A 282 -7.29 0.55 -10.96
C ALA A 282 -6.34 1.53 -10.26
N GLU A 283 -6.61 2.83 -10.29
CA GLU A 283 -5.79 3.84 -9.60
C GLU A 283 -5.77 3.65 -8.07
N TYR A 284 -6.92 3.38 -7.44
CA TYR A 284 -6.91 3.08 -5.99
C TYR A 284 -6.23 1.75 -5.68
N ALA A 285 -6.35 0.78 -6.56
CA ALA A 285 -5.69 -0.49 -6.39
C ALA A 285 -4.17 -0.38 -6.63
N GLU A 286 -3.69 0.52 -7.52
CA GLU A 286 -2.26 0.90 -7.65
C GLU A 286 -1.73 1.48 -6.33
N VAL A 287 -2.48 2.34 -5.64
CA VAL A 287 -2.11 2.86 -4.30
C VAL A 287 -1.92 1.72 -3.30
N VAL A 288 -2.82 0.73 -3.32
CA VAL A 288 -2.71 -0.43 -2.43
C VAL A 288 -1.49 -1.29 -2.78
N THR A 289 -1.28 -1.61 -4.06
CA THR A 289 -0.15 -2.44 -4.51
C THR A 289 1.20 -1.76 -4.28
N GLY A 290 1.31 -0.47 -4.57
CA GLY A 290 2.49 0.33 -4.24
C GLY A 290 2.79 0.35 -2.74
N SER A 291 1.74 0.46 -1.90
CA SER A 291 1.88 0.34 -0.44
C SER A 291 2.33 -1.05 0.00
N MET A 292 1.83 -2.12 -0.64
CA MET A 292 2.26 -3.50 -0.36
C MET A 292 3.75 -3.69 -0.68
N LEU A 293 4.22 -3.19 -1.82
CA LEU A 293 5.62 -3.24 -2.22
C LEU A 293 6.50 -2.47 -1.22
N LEU A 294 6.09 -1.27 -0.85
CA LEU A 294 6.82 -0.45 0.12
C LEU A 294 6.92 -1.14 1.49
N VAL A 295 5.84 -1.75 1.96
CA VAL A 295 5.83 -2.53 3.20
C VAL A 295 6.77 -3.73 3.10
N THR A 296 6.76 -4.45 2.00
CA THR A 296 7.62 -5.62 1.76
C THR A 296 9.10 -5.24 1.74
N MET A 297 9.45 -4.15 1.06
CA MET A 297 10.82 -3.75 0.82
C MET A 297 11.48 -3.00 1.98
N PHE A 298 10.71 -2.23 2.75
CA PHE A 298 11.27 -1.30 3.73
C PHE A 298 10.73 -1.46 5.16
N LEU A 299 9.55 -2.04 5.33
CA LEU A 299 8.90 -2.18 6.64
C LEU A 299 8.85 -3.63 7.15
N GLY A 300 9.68 -4.49 6.59
CA GLY A 300 9.78 -5.89 7.01
C GLY A 300 8.58 -6.76 6.64
N GLY A 301 7.75 -6.38 5.65
CA GLY A 301 6.61 -7.19 5.21
C GLY A 301 5.74 -7.68 6.37
N TRP A 302 5.62 -9.00 6.51
CA TRP A 302 4.89 -9.66 7.62
C TRP A 302 5.69 -9.73 8.93
N ALA A 303 7.01 -9.47 8.91
CA ALA A 303 7.84 -9.57 10.09
C ALA A 303 7.53 -8.48 11.12
N LEU A 304 7.40 -8.88 12.38
CA LEU A 304 7.32 -8.00 13.55
C LEU A 304 8.69 -7.96 14.23
N PRO A 305 9.09 -6.82 14.82
CA PRO A 305 10.29 -6.74 15.63
C PRO A 305 10.23 -7.74 16.79
N PHE A 306 11.33 -8.43 17.04
CA PHE A 306 11.48 -9.47 18.10
C PHE A 306 10.59 -10.72 17.93
N PHE A 307 9.75 -10.79 16.92
CA PHE A 307 8.97 -11.99 16.62
C PHE A 307 9.66 -12.79 15.53
N HIS A 308 10.25 -13.90 15.92
CA HIS A 308 10.87 -14.86 15.01
C HIS A 308 9.91 -16.05 14.77
N ARG A 309 10.32 -16.96 13.92
CA ARG A 309 9.52 -18.11 13.53
C ARG A 309 9.13 -19.01 14.71
N ASP A 310 9.99 -19.08 15.74
CA ASP A 310 9.81 -19.91 16.93
C ASP A 310 9.02 -19.22 18.05
N GLY A 311 8.67 -17.95 17.88
CA GLY A 311 7.95 -17.17 18.87
C GLY A 311 8.56 -15.80 19.13
N LEU A 312 8.28 -15.26 20.31
CA LEU A 312 8.83 -13.98 20.76
C LEU A 312 10.22 -14.20 21.35
N THR A 313 11.24 -13.65 20.72
CA THR A 313 12.63 -13.71 21.19
C THR A 313 13.15 -12.28 21.34
N ILE A 314 13.30 -11.83 22.60
CA ILE A 314 13.92 -10.54 22.91
C ILE A 314 15.38 -10.82 23.23
N ALA A 315 16.27 -10.44 22.28
CA ALA A 315 17.71 -10.53 22.45
C ALA A 315 18.32 -9.15 22.28
N PHE A 316 19.36 -8.85 23.04
CA PHE A 316 20.18 -7.65 22.89
C PHE A 316 21.67 -8.02 22.94
N GLY A 317 22.40 -7.64 21.90
CA GLY A 317 23.83 -7.91 21.82
C GLY A 317 24.18 -9.41 21.90
N GLY A 318 23.33 -10.29 21.36
CA GLY A 318 23.55 -11.74 21.37
C GLY A 318 23.10 -12.44 22.65
N VAL A 319 22.62 -11.73 23.68
CA VAL A 319 22.08 -12.32 24.92
C VAL A 319 20.56 -12.37 24.84
N THR A 320 19.97 -13.58 24.90
CA THR A 320 18.52 -13.77 24.93
C THR A 320 17.99 -13.48 26.33
N LEU A 321 17.14 -12.43 26.44
CA LEU A 321 16.50 -12.05 27.70
C LEU A 321 15.19 -12.80 27.94
N VAL A 322 14.38 -12.96 26.90
CA VAL A 322 13.08 -13.62 26.94
C VAL A 322 12.90 -14.46 25.69
N HIS A 323 12.50 -15.71 25.85
CA HIS A 323 12.12 -16.58 24.76
C HIS A 323 10.79 -17.24 25.09
N LEU A 324 9.72 -16.81 24.38
CA LEU A 324 8.38 -17.37 24.53
C LEU A 324 8.04 -18.16 23.27
N LEU A 325 7.92 -19.48 23.40
CA LEU A 325 7.53 -20.36 22.31
C LEU A 325 6.05 -20.15 21.97
N ILE A 326 5.80 -19.78 20.71
CA ILE A 326 4.44 -19.63 20.18
C ILE A 326 4.31 -20.57 18.98
N PRO A 327 3.22 -21.34 18.84
CA PRO A 327 3.02 -22.22 17.69
C PRO A 327 3.10 -21.45 16.36
N HIS A 328 3.79 -22.01 15.39
CA HIS A 328 4.06 -21.36 14.09
C HIS A 328 2.79 -20.87 13.36
N PHE A 329 1.68 -21.58 13.49
CA PHE A 329 0.39 -21.15 12.92
C PHE A 329 -0.04 -19.77 13.43
N TRP A 330 0.03 -19.53 14.73
CA TRP A 330 -0.34 -18.24 15.33
C TRP A 330 0.64 -17.14 14.94
N MET A 331 1.92 -17.49 14.83
CA MET A 331 2.94 -16.56 14.33
C MET A 331 2.68 -16.14 12.88
N THR A 332 2.33 -17.09 12.02
CA THR A 332 1.99 -16.79 10.62
C THR A 332 0.70 -15.97 10.52
N LEU A 333 -0.33 -16.30 11.30
CA LEU A 333 -1.57 -15.54 11.35
C LEU A 333 -1.31 -14.08 11.81
N LEU A 334 -0.51 -13.91 12.86
CA LEU A 334 -0.12 -12.60 13.36
C LEU A 334 0.69 -11.83 12.30
N GLY A 335 1.59 -12.50 11.59
CA GLY A 335 2.34 -11.95 10.48
C GLY A 335 1.43 -11.44 9.35
N VAL A 336 0.46 -12.23 8.92
CA VAL A 336 -0.54 -11.84 7.91
C VAL A 336 -1.32 -10.60 8.35
N LEU A 337 -1.82 -10.59 9.59
CA LEU A 337 -2.55 -9.44 10.13
C LEU A 337 -1.66 -8.18 10.20
N THR A 338 -0.40 -8.36 10.56
CA THR A 338 0.58 -7.26 10.62
C THR A 338 0.86 -6.70 9.24
N PHE A 339 1.04 -7.56 8.24
CA PHE A 339 1.24 -7.14 6.86
C PHE A 339 0.09 -6.26 6.38
N PHE A 340 -1.13 -6.75 6.48
CA PHE A 340 -2.30 -5.98 6.07
C PHE A 340 -2.49 -4.70 6.90
N GLY A 341 -2.19 -4.74 8.19
CA GLY A 341 -2.21 -3.55 9.04
C GLY A 341 -1.21 -2.47 8.60
N LYS A 342 0.04 -2.85 8.30
CA LYS A 342 1.07 -1.93 7.77
C LYS A 342 0.64 -1.33 6.41
N VAL A 343 0.07 -2.14 5.51
CA VAL A 343 -0.42 -1.68 4.21
C VAL A 343 -1.52 -0.62 4.40
N ILE A 344 -2.49 -0.86 5.28
CA ILE A 344 -3.56 0.11 5.58
C ILE A 344 -2.97 1.43 6.09
N VAL A 345 -1.97 1.37 6.97
CA VAL A 345 -1.30 2.58 7.51
C VAL A 345 -0.61 3.36 6.39
N ILE A 346 0.13 2.69 5.49
CA ILE A 346 0.81 3.37 4.38
C ILE A 346 -0.20 3.95 3.39
N CYS A 347 -1.27 3.23 3.06
CA CYS A 347 -2.35 3.79 2.25
C CYS A 347 -2.95 5.05 2.88
N TRP A 348 -3.17 5.03 4.20
CA TRP A 348 -3.69 6.20 4.92
C TRP A 348 -2.71 7.38 4.88
N VAL A 349 -1.39 7.12 4.99
CA VAL A 349 -0.36 8.16 4.83
C VAL A 349 -0.42 8.77 3.42
N GLN A 350 -0.58 7.96 2.36
CA GLN A 350 -0.72 8.47 1.00
C GLN A 350 -1.97 9.34 0.81
N VAL A 351 -3.11 8.93 1.39
CA VAL A 351 -4.34 9.75 1.40
C VAL A 351 -4.11 11.07 2.16
N PHE A 352 -3.36 11.04 3.27
CA PHE A 352 -3.02 12.25 4.02
C PHE A 352 -2.14 13.19 3.19
N VAL A 353 -1.11 12.68 2.53
CA VAL A 353 -0.23 13.43 1.62
C VAL A 353 -1.04 14.11 0.51
N ARG A 354 -2.01 13.41 -0.07
CA ARG A 354 -2.90 13.94 -1.12
C ARG A 354 -3.63 15.22 -0.72
N TRP A 355 -4.07 15.33 0.53
CA TRP A 355 -4.88 16.46 1.01
C TRP A 355 -4.07 17.56 1.71
N THR A 356 -2.77 17.37 1.92
CA THR A 356 -1.91 18.33 2.62
C THR A 356 -0.96 19.08 1.69
N LEU A 357 -0.50 18.43 0.60
CA LEU A 357 0.48 19.03 -0.30
C LEU A 357 -0.18 19.75 -1.48
N PRO A 358 0.40 20.86 -1.94
CA PRO A 358 -0.07 21.56 -3.14
C PRO A 358 0.29 20.78 -4.41
N ARG A 359 -0.50 20.96 -5.48
CA ARG A 359 -0.25 20.38 -6.80
C ARG A 359 0.99 21.00 -7.45
N PHE A 360 1.87 20.18 -8.01
CA PHE A 360 3.00 20.64 -8.81
C PHE A 360 2.58 21.00 -10.25
N ARG A 361 3.37 21.89 -10.90
CA ARG A 361 3.28 22.09 -12.34
C ARG A 361 4.06 21.01 -13.06
N TYR A 362 3.71 20.75 -14.34
CA TYR A 362 4.38 19.75 -15.18
C TYR A 362 5.91 19.94 -15.21
N ASP A 363 6.37 21.19 -15.43
CA ASP A 363 7.81 21.50 -15.46
C ASP A 363 8.52 21.21 -14.15
N GLN A 364 7.87 21.50 -13.01
CA GLN A 364 8.42 21.24 -11.68
C GLN A 364 8.53 19.74 -11.41
N LEU A 365 7.50 18.99 -11.80
CA LEU A 365 7.44 17.55 -11.68
C LEU A 365 8.55 16.89 -12.50
N MET A 366 8.70 17.23 -13.78
CA MET A 366 9.75 16.68 -14.63
C MET A 366 11.16 17.07 -14.15
N LYS A 367 11.35 18.29 -13.65
CA LYS A 367 12.61 18.72 -13.02
C LYS A 367 12.91 17.92 -11.74
N LEU A 368 11.90 17.65 -10.91
CA LEU A 368 12.04 16.86 -9.70
C LEU A 368 12.52 15.44 -10.03
N GLY A 369 11.88 14.75 -10.98
CA GLY A 369 12.24 13.39 -11.39
C GLY A 369 13.68 13.32 -11.93
N TRP A 370 14.00 14.10 -12.96
CA TRP A 370 15.25 14.00 -13.69
C TRP A 370 16.43 14.69 -13.02
N ARG A 371 16.24 15.82 -12.33
CA ARG A 371 17.33 16.62 -11.76
C ARG A 371 17.59 16.35 -10.29
N VAL A 372 16.62 15.80 -9.55
CA VAL A 372 16.75 15.57 -8.12
C VAL A 372 16.67 14.09 -7.79
N LEU A 373 15.58 13.42 -8.12
CA LEU A 373 15.35 12.04 -7.69
C LEU A 373 16.31 11.06 -8.39
N LEU A 374 16.49 11.17 -9.70
CA LEU A 374 17.39 10.28 -10.43
C LEU A 374 18.86 10.42 -9.98
N PRO A 375 19.46 11.62 -9.92
CA PRO A 375 20.82 11.77 -9.39
C PRO A 375 20.94 11.34 -7.92
N ALA A 376 19.95 11.59 -7.09
CA ALA A 376 19.94 11.16 -5.69
C ALA A 376 19.88 9.64 -5.57
N SER A 377 19.12 8.93 -6.42
CA SER A 377 19.08 7.46 -6.43
C SER A 377 20.42 6.86 -6.89
N LEU A 378 21.06 7.45 -7.91
CA LEU A 378 22.41 7.05 -8.33
C LEU A 378 23.45 7.27 -7.23
N ALA A 379 23.42 8.44 -6.58
CA ALA A 379 24.28 8.72 -5.44
C ALA A 379 24.06 7.72 -4.29
N ASN A 380 22.79 7.38 -4.00
CA ASN A 380 22.46 6.38 -3.00
C ASN A 380 23.08 5.01 -3.31
N ILE A 381 23.03 4.56 -4.57
CA ILE A 381 23.63 3.29 -4.99
C ILE A 381 25.15 3.31 -4.73
N LEU A 382 25.84 4.37 -5.18
CA LEU A 382 27.28 4.49 -5.00
C LEU A 382 27.67 4.53 -3.52
N VAL A 383 27.00 5.34 -2.72
CA VAL A 383 27.25 5.43 -1.27
C VAL A 383 27.00 4.09 -0.60
N THR A 384 25.90 3.42 -0.93
CA THR A 384 25.58 2.10 -0.37
C THR A 384 26.65 1.08 -0.73
N GLY A 385 27.11 1.05 -1.99
CA GLY A 385 28.17 0.14 -2.43
C GLY A 385 29.48 0.36 -1.68
N VAL A 386 29.91 1.61 -1.53
CA VAL A 386 31.14 1.94 -0.78
C VAL A 386 30.99 1.57 0.70
N VAL A 387 29.86 1.93 1.34
CA VAL A 387 29.62 1.60 2.75
C VAL A 387 29.59 0.10 2.95
N TRP A 388 28.93 -0.65 2.06
CA TRP A 388 28.88 -2.11 2.13
C TRP A 388 30.27 -2.74 2.05
N LEU A 389 31.12 -2.30 1.11
CA LEU A 389 32.52 -2.79 0.98
C LEU A 389 33.35 -2.49 2.24
N VAL A 390 33.23 -1.29 2.79
CA VAL A 390 33.94 -0.91 4.01
C VAL A 390 33.49 -1.76 5.21
N LEU A 391 32.19 -2.06 5.31
CA LEU A 391 31.67 -2.88 6.40
C LEU A 391 32.05 -4.36 6.26
N ASP A 392 32.15 -4.87 5.04
CA ASP A 392 32.55 -6.25 4.77
C ASP A 392 34.04 -6.48 5.14
N GLU A 393 34.89 -5.47 4.93
CA GLU A 393 36.29 -5.51 5.31
C GLU A 393 36.59 -5.22 6.81
N ALA A 394 35.62 -4.64 7.54
CA ALA A 394 35.82 -4.08 8.88
C ALA A 394 35.92 -5.11 10.03
N GLY A 395 35.72 -6.40 9.75
CA GLY A 395 35.93 -7.48 10.72
C GLY A 395 34.75 -7.71 11.72
N PRO A 396 34.89 -8.71 12.63
CA PRO A 396 33.81 -9.18 13.47
C PRO A 396 33.32 -8.17 14.52
N GLU A 397 34.18 -7.29 15.00
CA GLU A 397 33.79 -6.29 16.03
C GLU A 397 32.77 -5.30 15.51
N VAL A 398 32.86 -4.91 14.23
CA VAL A 398 31.88 -4.02 13.57
C VAL A 398 30.59 -4.76 13.31
N ALA A 399 30.65 -6.05 12.98
CA ALA A 399 29.46 -6.87 12.80
C ALA A 399 28.64 -6.97 14.11
N ASP A 400 29.26 -7.11 15.27
CA ASP A 400 28.60 -7.14 16.56
C ASP A 400 28.02 -5.78 16.95
N ALA A 401 28.71 -4.69 16.64
CA ALA A 401 28.19 -3.33 16.82
C ALA A 401 26.95 -3.08 15.92
N LEU A 402 26.95 -3.56 14.68
CA LEU A 402 25.81 -3.47 13.78
C LEU A 402 24.60 -4.27 14.27
N ARG A 403 24.82 -5.47 14.84
CA ARG A 403 23.74 -6.25 15.47
C ARG A 403 23.12 -5.47 16.62
N LEU A 404 23.92 -4.88 17.50
CA LEU A 404 23.42 -4.06 18.59
C LEU A 404 22.59 -2.87 18.08
N VAL A 405 23.01 -2.21 17.01
CA VAL A 405 22.25 -1.12 16.36
C VAL A 405 20.95 -1.66 15.81
N ALA A 406 20.95 -2.84 15.20
CA ALA A 406 19.71 -3.49 14.68
C ALA A 406 18.73 -3.79 15.82
N ASP A 407 19.20 -4.34 16.93
CA ASP A 407 18.38 -4.63 18.11
C ASP A 407 17.78 -3.35 18.72
N LEU A 408 18.57 -2.28 18.81
CA LEU A 408 18.10 -0.98 19.29
C LEU A 408 17.06 -0.35 18.35
N THR A 409 17.21 -0.49 17.04
CA THR A 409 16.21 0.00 16.07
C THR A 409 14.89 -0.78 16.17
N GLN A 410 14.94 -2.09 16.38
CA GLN A 410 13.75 -2.91 16.64
C GLN A 410 13.06 -2.50 17.95
N ALA A 411 13.82 -2.27 19.02
CA ALA A 411 13.29 -1.78 20.28
C ALA A 411 12.61 -0.40 20.12
N LEU A 412 13.23 0.51 19.40
CA LEU A 412 12.66 1.82 19.08
C LEU A 412 11.31 1.68 18.37
N VAL A 413 11.22 0.80 17.38
CA VAL A 413 9.95 0.54 16.66
C VAL A 413 8.87 0.06 17.61
N VAL A 414 9.17 -0.90 18.49
CA VAL A 414 8.20 -1.41 19.47
C VAL A 414 7.73 -0.30 20.41
N VAL A 415 8.63 0.53 20.90
CA VAL A 415 8.28 1.66 21.78
C VAL A 415 7.38 2.67 21.06
N VAL A 416 7.73 3.05 19.83
CA VAL A 416 6.95 4.00 19.02
C VAL A 416 5.56 3.42 18.70
N LEU A 417 5.48 2.15 18.27
CA LEU A 417 4.20 1.50 17.98
C LEU A 417 3.33 1.38 19.24
N SER A 418 3.92 0.99 20.36
CA SER A 418 3.22 0.89 21.65
C SER A 418 2.68 2.23 22.11
N TYR A 419 3.47 3.31 21.95
CA TYR A 419 3.03 4.67 22.24
C TYR A 419 1.88 5.13 21.34
N LEU A 420 1.95 4.86 20.03
CA LEU A 420 0.89 5.19 19.09
C LEU A 420 -0.41 4.44 19.39
N VAL A 421 -0.31 3.15 19.66
CA VAL A 421 -1.45 2.31 20.06
C VAL A 421 -2.07 2.83 21.37
N PHE A 422 -1.24 3.13 22.37
CA PHE A 422 -1.70 3.71 23.63
C PHE A 422 -2.42 5.05 23.42
N LYS A 423 -1.87 5.94 22.59
CA LYS A 423 -2.48 7.23 22.24
C LYS A 423 -3.83 7.06 21.55
N LEU A 424 -3.93 6.13 20.59
CA LEU A 424 -5.16 5.80 19.90
C LEU A 424 -6.23 5.25 20.85
N LEU A 425 -5.85 4.28 21.69
CA LEU A 425 -6.75 3.71 22.70
C LEU A 425 -7.23 4.76 23.69
N ARG A 426 -6.32 5.61 24.20
CA ARG A 426 -6.68 6.72 25.09
C ARG A 426 -7.64 7.72 24.40
N GLY A 427 -7.45 7.99 23.11
CA GLY A 427 -8.37 8.84 22.33
C GLY A 427 -9.75 8.20 22.17
N TRP A 428 -9.83 6.88 22.12
CA TRP A 428 -11.10 6.15 21.96
C TRP A 428 -11.87 6.05 23.29
N PHE A 429 -11.16 5.94 24.42
CA PHE A 429 -11.76 5.92 25.77
C PHE A 429 -11.93 7.32 26.40
N ALA A 430 -11.35 8.36 25.79
CA ALA A 430 -11.60 9.72 26.24
C ALA A 430 -13.05 10.09 25.92
N PRO A 431 -13.84 10.58 26.92
CA PRO A 431 -15.19 11.05 26.61
C PRO A 431 -15.08 12.12 25.53
N PHE A 432 -15.85 11.98 24.47
CA PHE A 432 -15.99 12.98 23.41
C PHE A 432 -16.42 14.30 24.09
N LYS A 433 -15.47 15.15 24.44
CA LYS A 433 -15.74 16.55 24.64
C LYS A 433 -16.12 17.08 23.26
N HIS A 434 -17.41 17.10 22.98
CA HIS A 434 -17.95 18.05 22.04
C HIS A 434 -17.70 19.44 22.62
N GLU A 435 -16.50 19.95 22.53
CA GLU A 435 -16.35 21.36 22.32
C GLU A 435 -16.98 21.58 20.94
N ARG A 436 -18.27 21.88 20.98
CA ARG A 436 -18.83 22.73 19.95
C ARG A 436 -18.00 24.01 20.04
N THR A 437 -16.93 24.09 19.30
CA THR A 437 -16.48 25.35 18.73
C THR A 437 -17.64 25.75 17.84
N LEU A 438 -18.65 26.30 18.53
CA LEU A 438 -19.66 27.05 17.84
C LEU A 438 -18.90 27.96 16.91
N LEU A 439 -19.37 28.11 15.72
CA LEU A 439 -19.19 29.24 14.83
C LEU A 439 -19.56 30.57 15.60
N GLY A 440 -19.23 30.65 16.86
CA GLY A 440 -19.41 31.73 17.74
C GLY A 440 -18.42 32.88 17.53
N SER A 441 -17.32 32.65 16.84
CA SER A 441 -16.39 33.74 16.57
C SER A 441 -16.97 34.76 15.58
N SER A 442 -17.67 34.32 14.53
CA SER A 442 -18.32 35.27 13.61
C SER A 442 -19.64 35.82 14.14
N ALA A 443 -20.42 35.04 14.88
CA ALA A 443 -21.65 35.53 15.51
C ALA A 443 -21.35 36.43 16.73
N GLU A 444 -20.30 36.14 17.49
CA GLU A 444 -19.84 36.97 18.62
C GLU A 444 -19.17 38.24 18.15
N GLN A 445 -18.44 38.25 17.04
CA GLN A 445 -17.92 39.44 16.39
C GLN A 445 -19.04 40.26 15.74
N ALA A 446 -20.05 39.64 15.13
CA ALA A 446 -21.24 40.34 14.62
C ALA A 446 -22.08 40.90 15.75
N GLY A 447 -22.21 40.21 16.89
CA GLY A 447 -22.88 40.72 18.10
C GLY A 447 -22.16 41.88 18.76
N LYS A 448 -20.84 41.93 18.72
CA LYS A 448 -20.03 43.09 19.20
C LYS A 448 -20.09 44.28 18.26
N LEU A 449 -20.36 44.08 16.98
CA LEU A 449 -20.54 45.15 15.99
C LEU A 449 -21.98 45.67 15.87
N GLY A 450 -22.97 44.93 16.33
CA GLY A 450 -24.38 45.24 16.07
C GLY A 450 -25.29 45.44 17.27
N GLY A 451 -24.83 45.38 18.49
CA GLY A 451 -25.62 45.76 19.71
C GLY A 451 -26.99 45.08 19.90
N THR A 452 -27.36 44.13 19.10
CA THR A 452 -28.66 43.45 19.16
C THR A 452 -28.49 41.98 19.55
N LYS A 453 -29.10 41.59 20.68
CA LYS A 453 -29.21 40.20 21.11
C LYS A 453 -29.95 39.39 20.02
N SER A 454 -29.23 38.61 19.30
CA SER A 454 -29.81 37.62 18.39
C SER A 454 -30.42 36.46 19.20
N THR A 455 -31.70 36.34 19.14
CA THR A 455 -32.46 35.20 19.65
C THR A 455 -31.99 33.93 18.98
N ALA A 456 -31.64 32.95 19.78
CA ALA A 456 -31.17 31.65 19.32
C ALA A 456 -32.17 30.99 18.35
N MET A 457 -31.75 30.70 17.14
CA MET A 457 -32.44 29.75 16.27
C MET A 457 -32.18 28.35 16.81
N GLN A 458 -33.17 27.76 17.47
CA GLN A 458 -33.33 26.32 17.63
C GLN A 458 -33.90 25.78 16.33
N ALA A 459 -33.17 24.93 15.66
CA ALA A 459 -33.65 23.89 14.74
C ALA A 459 -32.62 22.78 14.59
#